data_d5a51f303de04ecad3ff10cdbe917575
#
_entry.id   d5a51f303de04ecad3ff10cdbe917575
#
_cell.length_a   1.000
_cell.length_b   1.000
_cell.length_c   1.000
_cell.angle_alpha   90.00
_cell.angle_beta   90.00
_cell.angle_gamma   90.00
#
_symmetry.space_group_name_H-M   'P 1'
#
loop_
_entity.id
_entity.type
_entity.pdbx_description
1 polymer ?
#
loop_
_entity_poly.entity_id
_entity_poly.type
_entity_poly.pdbx_seq_one_letter_code
_entity_poly.pdbx_strand_id
1 'polypeptide(L)'
;MTLMNKFLGAATALALSAGAGLADPALIYDLGGKFDKSFNEAAFNGAERYATETGGSYRDIELQSEAQREQALRRFAEAGFNPVITTGFSFADIIANVAPDFPDTKFVNVDGWLPEVPPNVLLINFQEHQGSY
;
A
#
# COMPACT_ATOMS: atom_id res chain seq x y z
N MET A 1 -2.29 65.72 -29.54
CA MET A 1 -1.19 64.96 -28.92
C MET A 1 -1.77 64.05 -27.86
N THR A 2 -2.02 62.83 -28.20
CA THR A 2 -2.66 61.85 -27.30
C THR A 2 -1.65 60.74 -27.01
N LEU A 3 -1.15 60.73 -25.80
CA LEU A 3 -0.28 59.67 -25.28
C LEU A 3 -1.12 58.48 -24.92
N MET A 4 -0.95 57.40 -25.66
CA MET A 4 -1.57 56.11 -25.45
C MET A 4 -0.65 55.25 -24.59
N ASN A 5 -0.96 55.15 -23.28
CA ASN A 5 -0.26 54.28 -22.36
C ASN A 5 -0.67 52.85 -22.63
N LYS A 6 0.25 52.03 -23.12
CA LYS A 6 0.13 50.58 -23.24
C LYS A 6 0.50 49.96 -21.89
N PHE A 7 -0.53 49.55 -21.12
CA PHE A 7 -0.29 48.68 -19.98
C PHE A 7 -0.04 47.25 -20.51
N LEU A 8 1.17 46.81 -20.41
CA LEU A 8 1.57 45.42 -20.65
C LEU A 8 1.29 44.62 -19.37
N GLY A 9 0.13 43.96 -19.30
CA GLY A 9 -0.19 43.06 -18.22
C GLY A 9 0.63 41.74 -18.32
N ALA A 10 1.60 41.60 -17.47
CA ALA A 10 2.28 40.30 -17.31
C ALA A 10 1.37 39.34 -16.54
N ALA A 11 0.75 38.42 -17.24
CA ALA A 11 0.04 37.30 -16.62
C ALA A 11 1.08 36.28 -16.12
N THR A 12 1.34 36.31 -14.82
CA THR A 12 2.16 35.30 -14.16
C THR A 12 1.32 34.03 -14.03
N ALA A 13 1.56 33.07 -14.93
CA ALA A 13 0.98 31.73 -14.80
C ALA A 13 1.64 31.04 -13.61
N LEU A 14 0.92 30.95 -12.50
CA LEU A 14 1.29 30.09 -11.37
C LEU A 14 1.10 28.64 -11.84
N ALA A 15 2.17 27.98 -12.25
CA ALA A 15 2.17 26.54 -12.45
C ALA A 15 2.03 25.89 -11.08
N LEU A 16 0.81 25.45 -10.73
CA LEU A 16 0.61 24.48 -9.67
C LEU A 16 1.27 23.17 -10.12
N SER A 17 2.49 22.94 -9.70
CA SER A 17 3.07 21.61 -9.70
C SER A 17 2.28 20.79 -8.68
N ALA A 18 1.21 20.13 -9.12
CA ALA A 18 0.65 19.03 -8.38
C ALA A 18 1.75 17.96 -8.30
N GLY A 19 2.53 17.98 -7.21
CA GLY A 19 3.39 16.88 -6.87
C GLY A 19 2.50 15.65 -6.84
N ALA A 20 2.79 14.66 -7.67
CA ALA A 20 2.18 13.35 -7.55
C ALA A 20 2.61 12.82 -6.17
N GLY A 21 1.80 13.10 -5.15
CA GLY A 21 1.95 12.49 -3.84
C GLY A 21 1.91 10.99 -4.04
N LEU A 22 2.88 10.27 -3.49
CA LEU A 22 2.82 8.83 -3.44
C LEU A 22 1.50 8.45 -2.76
N ALA A 23 0.78 7.49 -3.33
CA ALA A 23 -0.44 7.00 -2.71
C ALA A 23 -0.08 6.39 -1.35
N ASP A 24 -0.96 6.58 -0.36
CA ASP A 24 -0.75 6.01 0.96
C ASP A 24 -0.78 4.48 0.90
N PRO A 25 0.07 3.77 1.64
CA PRO A 25 -0.01 2.34 1.76
C PRO A 25 -1.22 1.90 2.60
N ALA A 26 -1.72 0.69 2.30
CA ALA A 26 -2.70 0.02 3.12
C ALA A 26 -2.13 -1.29 3.69
N LEU A 27 -2.54 -1.66 4.90
CA LEU A 27 -2.13 -2.87 5.59
C LEU A 27 -3.35 -3.69 6.00
N ILE A 28 -3.36 -4.96 5.61
CA ILE A 28 -4.40 -5.91 5.95
C ILE A 28 -3.77 -6.98 6.84
N TYR A 29 -4.23 -7.06 8.09
CA TYR A 29 -3.78 -8.10 9.01
C TYR A 29 -4.49 -9.41 8.74
N ASP A 30 -3.79 -10.53 8.95
CA ASP A 30 -4.45 -11.84 8.96
C ASP A 30 -5.31 -11.99 10.23
N LEU A 31 -6.07 -13.09 10.28
CA LEU A 31 -6.90 -13.39 11.44
C LEU A 31 -6.07 -13.48 12.73
N GLY A 32 -6.67 -13.08 13.84
CA GLY A 32 -6.00 -13.00 15.14
C GLY A 32 -5.92 -11.59 15.69
N GLY A 33 -6.13 -10.59 14.84
CA GLY A 33 -6.14 -9.18 15.21
C GLY A 33 -4.75 -8.54 15.26
N LYS A 34 -4.75 -7.22 15.29
CA LYS A 34 -3.56 -6.36 15.23
C LYS A 34 -2.54 -6.64 16.34
N PHE A 35 -3.01 -6.95 17.54
CA PHE A 35 -2.19 -7.13 18.75
C PHE A 35 -2.06 -8.61 19.14
N ASP A 36 -1.78 -9.45 18.14
CA ASP A 36 -1.62 -10.90 18.29
C ASP A 36 -0.32 -11.34 18.97
N LYS A 37 0.54 -10.39 19.31
CA LYS A 37 1.90 -10.60 19.86
C LYS A 37 2.81 -11.42 18.92
N SER A 38 2.53 -11.33 17.62
CA SER A 38 3.21 -12.09 16.58
C SER A 38 3.30 -11.27 15.28
N PHE A 39 2.93 -11.87 14.14
CA PHE A 39 3.07 -11.30 12.80
C PHE A 39 2.29 -10.00 12.60
N ASN A 40 1.04 -9.95 13.04
CA ASN A 40 0.20 -8.77 12.84
C ASN A 40 0.73 -7.58 13.67
N GLU A 41 1.11 -7.81 14.91
CA GLU A 41 1.68 -6.75 15.75
C GLU A 41 3.03 -6.26 15.22
N ALA A 42 3.86 -7.16 14.68
CA ALA A 42 5.12 -6.78 14.04
C ALA A 42 4.88 -5.90 12.80
N ALA A 43 3.88 -6.23 11.98
CA ALA A 43 3.49 -5.43 10.83
C ALA A 43 2.94 -4.06 11.25
N PHE A 44 2.10 -4.02 12.27
CA PHE A 44 1.62 -2.77 12.88
C PHE A 44 2.76 -1.87 13.34
N ASN A 45 3.70 -2.42 14.11
CA ASN A 45 4.86 -1.66 14.58
C ASN A 45 5.72 -1.13 13.41
N GLY A 46 5.82 -1.89 12.33
CA GLY A 46 6.49 -1.46 11.11
C GLY A 46 5.78 -0.28 10.43
N ALA A 47 4.45 -0.32 10.36
CA ALA A 47 3.63 0.76 9.79
C ALA A 47 3.70 2.03 10.65
N GLU A 48 3.65 1.91 11.98
CA GLU A 48 3.82 3.04 12.91
C GLU A 48 5.21 3.68 12.78
N ARG A 49 6.24 2.85 12.63
CA ARG A 49 7.59 3.35 12.40
C ARG A 49 7.70 4.10 11.07
N TYR A 50 7.12 3.56 9.99
CA TYR A 50 7.03 4.25 8.71
C TYR A 50 6.38 5.63 8.84
N ALA A 51 5.21 5.71 9.48
CA ALA A 51 4.52 6.97 9.67
C ALA A 51 5.34 7.98 10.48
N THR A 52 6.01 7.51 11.54
CA THR A 52 6.85 8.35 12.41
C THR A 52 8.10 8.86 11.70
N GLU A 53 8.80 7.98 10.96
CA GLU A 53 10.08 8.31 10.33
C GLU A 53 9.91 9.16 9.04
N THR A 54 8.81 8.96 8.32
CA THR A 54 8.58 9.64 7.03
C THR A 54 7.60 10.79 7.10
N GLY A 55 6.79 10.87 8.15
CA GLY A 55 5.63 11.78 8.21
C GLY A 55 4.48 11.35 7.29
N GLY A 56 4.57 10.16 6.69
CA GLY A 56 3.53 9.59 5.85
C GLY A 56 2.34 9.08 6.66
N SER A 57 1.28 8.72 5.95
CA SER A 57 0.11 8.06 6.52
C SER A 57 -0.08 6.67 5.93
N TYR A 58 -0.85 5.85 6.59
CA TYR A 58 -1.27 4.56 6.10
C TYR A 58 -2.69 4.26 6.57
N ARG A 59 -3.31 3.26 5.95
CA ARG A 59 -4.61 2.75 6.38
C ARG A 59 -4.48 1.27 6.73
N ASP A 60 -5.14 0.82 7.79
CA ASP A 60 -5.13 -0.59 8.14
C ASP A 60 -6.54 -1.15 8.39
N ILE A 61 -6.65 -2.48 8.35
CA ILE A 61 -7.88 -3.19 8.66
C ILE A 61 -7.57 -4.55 9.30
N GLU A 62 -8.37 -4.89 10.30
CA GLU A 62 -8.46 -6.21 10.90
C GLU A 62 -9.63 -6.98 10.29
N LEU A 63 -9.40 -8.25 9.95
CA LEU A 63 -10.43 -9.12 9.37
C LEU A 63 -11.13 -9.94 10.47
N GLN A 64 -12.41 -10.13 10.31
CA GLN A 64 -13.24 -10.95 11.21
C GLN A 64 -13.46 -12.38 10.68
N SER A 65 -13.22 -12.61 9.40
CA SER A 65 -13.36 -13.90 8.74
C SER A 65 -12.50 -14.01 7.50
N GLU A 66 -12.21 -15.24 7.10
CA GLU A 66 -11.45 -15.54 5.87
C GLU A 66 -12.11 -15.00 4.61
N ALA A 67 -13.43 -15.02 4.56
CA ALA A 67 -14.20 -14.54 3.42
C ALA A 67 -13.99 -13.04 3.13
N GLN A 68 -13.49 -12.28 4.09
CA GLN A 68 -13.22 -10.84 3.92
C GLN A 68 -11.88 -10.54 3.25
N ARG A 69 -10.97 -11.52 3.11
CA ARG A 69 -9.62 -11.29 2.57
C ARG A 69 -9.64 -10.69 1.17
N GLU A 70 -10.34 -11.30 0.24
CA GLU A 70 -10.43 -10.81 -1.13
C GLU A 70 -11.10 -9.44 -1.21
N GLN A 71 -12.22 -9.28 -0.50
CA GLN A 71 -12.95 -8.01 -0.46
C GLN A 71 -12.07 -6.86 0.05
N ALA A 72 -11.27 -7.09 1.10
CA ALA A 72 -10.37 -6.09 1.65
C ALA A 72 -9.28 -5.69 0.65
N LEU A 73 -8.67 -6.65 -0.05
CA LEU A 73 -7.68 -6.39 -1.10
C LEU A 73 -8.27 -5.53 -2.22
N ARG A 74 -9.42 -5.93 -2.77
CA ARG A 74 -10.09 -5.20 -3.84
C ARG A 74 -10.47 -3.78 -3.39
N ARG A 75 -11.06 -3.65 -2.22
CA ARG A 75 -11.49 -2.37 -1.66
C ARG A 75 -10.35 -1.36 -1.52
N PHE A 76 -9.18 -1.78 -1.05
CA PHE A 76 -8.03 -0.89 -0.94
C PHE A 76 -7.43 -0.54 -2.30
N ALA A 77 -7.36 -1.49 -3.23
CA ALA A 77 -6.90 -1.23 -4.59
C ALA A 77 -7.83 -0.27 -5.34
N GLU A 78 -9.16 -0.48 -5.26
CA GLU A 78 -10.18 0.41 -5.84
C GLU A 78 -10.14 1.81 -5.23
N ALA A 79 -9.83 1.92 -3.94
CA ALA A 79 -9.69 3.21 -3.26
C ALA A 79 -8.36 3.93 -3.57
N GLY A 80 -7.47 3.31 -4.34
CA GLY A 80 -6.21 3.91 -4.80
C GLY A 80 -5.05 3.81 -3.83
N PHE A 81 -5.14 2.98 -2.79
CA PHE A 81 -4.00 2.72 -1.90
C PHE A 81 -2.91 1.95 -2.65
N ASN A 82 -1.66 2.32 -2.41
CA ASN A 82 -0.53 1.71 -3.08
C ASN A 82 0.80 1.93 -2.30
N PRO A 83 1.48 0.87 -1.84
CA PRO A 83 1.12 -0.55 -1.96
C PRO A 83 -0.03 -1.00 -1.05
N VAL A 84 -0.65 -2.13 -1.39
CA VAL A 84 -1.53 -2.89 -0.50
C VAL A 84 -0.72 -4.05 0.07
N ILE A 85 -0.53 -4.05 1.38
CA ILE A 85 0.34 -4.98 2.11
C ILE A 85 -0.53 -5.93 2.93
N THR A 86 -0.20 -7.22 2.90
CA THR A 86 -0.86 -8.26 3.68
C THR A 86 0.13 -9.05 4.51
N THR A 87 -0.33 -9.60 5.62
CA THR A 87 0.45 -10.48 6.49
C THR A 87 -0.09 -11.91 6.42
N GLY A 88 0.81 -12.88 6.33
CA GLY A 88 0.50 -14.31 6.38
C GLY A 88 0.28 -14.97 5.01
N PHE A 89 0.61 -16.26 4.97
CA PHE A 89 0.57 -17.08 3.75
C PHE A 89 -0.84 -17.26 3.17
N SER A 90 -1.86 -17.09 3.99
CA SER A 90 -3.28 -17.23 3.59
C SER A 90 -3.73 -16.25 2.50
N PHE A 91 -2.96 -15.19 2.27
CA PHE A 91 -3.26 -14.20 1.23
C PHE A 91 -2.64 -14.52 -0.13
N ALA A 92 -1.67 -15.42 -0.23
CA ALA A 92 -0.88 -15.60 -1.44
C ALA A 92 -1.74 -15.90 -2.68
N ASP A 93 -2.58 -16.92 -2.63
CA ASP A 93 -3.45 -17.29 -3.76
C ASP A 93 -4.49 -16.22 -4.07
N ILE A 94 -5.00 -15.54 -3.04
CA ILE A 94 -5.99 -14.47 -3.21
C ILE A 94 -5.36 -13.29 -3.94
N ILE A 95 -4.14 -12.90 -3.56
CA ILE A 95 -3.39 -11.85 -4.24
C ILE A 95 -3.11 -12.22 -5.69
N ALA A 96 -2.73 -13.49 -5.97
CA ALA A 96 -2.51 -13.95 -7.33
C ALA A 96 -3.74 -13.80 -8.22
N ASN A 97 -4.95 -13.98 -7.65
CA ASN A 97 -6.21 -13.81 -8.36
C ASN A 97 -6.64 -12.35 -8.50
N VAL A 98 -6.32 -11.49 -7.52
CA VAL A 98 -6.77 -10.08 -7.50
C VAL A 98 -5.81 -9.17 -8.26
N ALA A 99 -4.51 -9.39 -8.16
CA ALA A 99 -3.48 -8.50 -8.70
C ALA A 99 -3.60 -8.21 -10.21
N PRO A 100 -3.98 -9.17 -11.07
CA PRO A 100 -4.17 -8.90 -12.49
C PRO A 100 -5.26 -7.88 -12.82
N ASP A 101 -6.28 -7.76 -11.96
CA ASP A 101 -7.37 -6.80 -12.13
C ASP A 101 -6.94 -5.34 -11.80
N PHE A 102 -5.81 -5.18 -11.10
CA PHE A 102 -5.27 -3.89 -10.64
C PHE A 102 -3.80 -3.72 -11.03
N PRO A 103 -3.46 -3.63 -12.32
CA PRO A 103 -2.07 -3.66 -12.79
C PRO A 103 -1.21 -2.48 -12.28
N ASP A 104 -1.83 -1.37 -11.92
CA ASP A 104 -1.16 -0.18 -11.40
C ASP A 104 -0.96 -0.20 -9.87
N THR A 105 -1.63 -1.12 -9.18
CA THR A 105 -1.48 -1.31 -7.73
C THR A 105 -0.38 -2.33 -7.45
N LYS A 106 0.53 -2.00 -6.54
CA LYS A 106 1.52 -2.95 -6.01
C LYS A 106 0.93 -3.68 -4.81
N PHE A 107 1.03 -4.99 -4.84
CA PHE A 107 0.64 -5.85 -3.72
C PHE A 107 1.89 -6.43 -3.08
N VAL A 108 1.91 -6.46 -1.76
CA VAL A 108 3.01 -7.05 -0.98
C VAL A 108 2.42 -8.07 -0.04
N ASN A 109 2.94 -9.30 -0.06
CA ASN A 109 2.56 -10.31 0.92
C ASN A 109 3.78 -10.70 1.75
N VAL A 110 3.67 -10.51 3.06
CA VAL A 110 4.67 -10.92 4.03
C VAL A 110 4.37 -12.35 4.45
N ASP A 111 5.34 -13.23 4.29
CA ASP A 111 5.25 -14.67 4.52
C ASP A 111 4.31 -15.38 3.53
N GLY A 112 4.46 -15.08 2.23
CA GLY A 112 3.69 -15.70 1.17
C GLY A 112 4.57 -16.44 0.17
N TRP A 113 4.01 -17.46 -0.46
CA TRP A 113 4.66 -18.21 -1.55
C TRP A 113 3.68 -18.45 -2.69
N LEU A 114 4.16 -18.28 -3.93
CA LEU A 114 3.43 -18.58 -5.15
C LEU A 114 4.37 -19.28 -6.15
N PRO A 115 3.87 -20.24 -6.93
CA PRO A 115 4.66 -20.88 -7.99
C PRO A 115 4.95 -19.90 -9.14
N GLU A 116 4.06 -18.96 -9.39
CA GLU A 116 4.18 -17.90 -10.38
C GLU A 116 3.72 -16.58 -9.74
N VAL A 117 4.58 -15.58 -9.77
CA VAL A 117 4.34 -14.28 -9.12
C VAL A 117 3.90 -13.26 -10.15
N PRO A 118 2.70 -12.66 -10.03
CA PRO A 118 2.28 -11.58 -10.92
C PRO A 118 3.25 -10.39 -10.88
N PRO A 119 3.39 -9.62 -11.98
CA PRO A 119 4.43 -8.58 -12.10
C PRO A 119 4.27 -7.41 -11.12
N ASN A 120 3.08 -7.23 -10.56
CA ASN A 120 2.77 -6.20 -9.56
C ASN A 120 2.70 -6.76 -8.13
N VAL A 121 3.20 -7.96 -7.90
CA VAL A 121 3.23 -8.61 -6.58
C VAL A 121 4.67 -8.78 -6.10
N LEU A 122 4.91 -8.46 -4.84
CA LEU A 122 6.14 -8.75 -4.11
C LEU A 122 5.84 -9.71 -2.96
N LEU A 123 6.57 -10.81 -2.91
CA LEU A 123 6.54 -11.75 -1.78
C LEU A 123 7.77 -11.53 -0.91
N ILE A 124 7.57 -11.37 0.39
CA ILE A 124 8.64 -11.26 1.38
C ILE A 124 8.63 -12.54 2.20
N ASN A 125 9.73 -13.29 2.14
CA ASN A 125 9.90 -14.54 2.84
C ASN A 125 11.07 -14.46 3.82
N PHE A 126 11.04 -15.29 4.86
CA PHE A 126 12.08 -15.39 5.87
C PHE A 126 12.90 -16.66 5.67
N GLN A 127 14.17 -16.59 6.02
CA GLN A 127 15.05 -17.76 6.06
C GLN A 127 14.93 -18.45 7.43
N GLU A 128 13.80 -19.06 7.68
CA GLU A 128 13.42 -19.63 8.98
C GLU A 128 14.41 -20.65 9.53
N HIS A 129 15.08 -21.39 8.62
CA HIS A 129 16.13 -22.33 8.99
C HIS A 129 17.33 -21.68 9.67
N GLN A 130 17.53 -20.36 9.49
CA GLN A 130 18.60 -19.62 10.17
C GLN A 130 18.23 -19.21 11.61
N GLY A 131 16.95 -19.19 11.93
CA GLY A 131 16.46 -18.91 13.28
C GLY A 131 16.36 -20.13 14.19
N SER A 132 16.61 -21.32 13.64
CA SER A 132 16.43 -22.59 14.36
C SER A 132 17.70 -23.16 15.01
N TYR A 133 18.76 -22.36 15.13
CA TYR A 133 20.04 -22.76 15.76
C TYR A 133 20.18 -22.21 17.17
#